data_359465bccd7f080455fc5acf10679f7a
#
_entry.id   359465bccd7f080455fc5acf10679f7a
#
_cell.length_a   1.000
_cell.length_b   1.000
_cell.length_c   1.000
_cell.angle_alpha   90.00
_cell.angle_beta   90.00
_cell.angle_gamma   90.00
#
_symmetry.space_group_name_H-M   'P 1'
#
loop_
_entity.id
_entity.type
_entity.pdbx_description
1 polymer ?
#
loop_
_entity_poly.entity_id
_entity_poly.type
_entity_poly.pdbx_seq_one_letter_code
_entity_poly.pdbx_strand_id
1 'polypeptide(L)'
;MGVLGQPGKIGYCSTKSAILGMVKASALELSKRKIRVNAVLPGVVNTPMTEKLFSQISANNVEEIKAMHPLGIGEVSDVVPTIEFLISSNSRWITGQNFIIDGGYSIQ
;
A
#
# COMPACT_ATOMS: atom_id res chain seq x y z
N MET A 1 11.17 -5.29 -1.31
CA MET A 1 10.77 -4.52 -0.21
C MET A 1 11.63 -3.29 -0.05
N GLY A 2 11.08 -2.23 0.30
CA GLY A 2 11.76 -0.96 0.31
C GLY A 2 12.82 -0.77 1.39
N VAL A 3 13.68 -1.72 1.61
CA VAL A 3 14.79 -1.51 2.53
C VAL A 3 15.79 -0.59 1.88
N LEU A 4 16.16 0.47 2.61
CA LEU A 4 17.08 1.48 2.10
C LEU A 4 18.43 0.88 1.74
N GLY A 5 18.96 1.30 0.60
CA GLY A 5 20.28 0.89 0.17
C GLY A 5 20.36 -0.48 -0.45
N GLN A 6 19.26 -1.20 -0.58
CA GLN A 6 19.28 -2.50 -1.21
C GLN A 6 19.05 -2.40 -2.72
N PRO A 7 19.61 -3.34 -3.50
CA PRO A 7 19.31 -3.42 -4.93
C PRO A 7 17.80 -3.52 -5.14
N GLY A 8 17.29 -2.83 -6.13
CA GLY A 8 15.88 -2.82 -6.44
C GLY A 8 15.08 -1.73 -5.71
N LYS A 9 15.66 -1.07 -4.73
CA LYS A 9 15.00 0.03 -4.03
C LYS A 9 14.60 1.15 -4.98
N ILE A 10 15.50 1.51 -5.89
CA ILE A 10 15.24 2.56 -6.87
C ILE A 10 14.06 2.17 -7.76
N GLY A 11 14.03 0.92 -8.24
CA GLY A 11 12.93 0.42 -9.05
C GLY A 11 11.60 0.45 -8.31
N TYR A 12 11.59 0.03 -7.06
CA TYR A 12 10.39 0.06 -6.23
C TYR A 12 9.89 1.49 -6.04
N CYS A 13 10.78 2.41 -5.67
CA CYS A 13 10.42 3.82 -5.46
C CYS A 13 9.91 4.47 -6.75
N SER A 14 10.54 4.17 -7.88
CA SER A 14 10.13 4.70 -9.19
C SER A 14 8.74 4.20 -9.55
N THR A 15 8.47 2.91 -9.37
CA THR A 15 7.16 2.32 -9.64
C THR A 15 6.09 2.94 -8.75
N LYS A 16 6.37 3.08 -7.47
CA LYS A 16 5.45 3.71 -6.52
C LYS A 16 5.13 5.14 -6.93
N SER A 17 6.15 5.94 -7.26
CA SER A 17 5.97 7.32 -7.69
C SER A 17 5.15 7.41 -8.97
N ALA A 18 5.38 6.49 -9.92
CA ALA A 18 4.62 6.44 -11.16
C ALA A 18 3.12 6.18 -10.88
N ILE A 19 2.81 5.24 -10.00
CA ILE A 19 1.43 4.94 -9.63
C ILE A 19 0.76 6.16 -9.00
N LEU A 20 1.44 6.84 -8.08
CA LEU A 20 0.89 8.03 -7.43
C LEU A 20 0.62 9.15 -8.44
N GLY A 21 1.53 9.32 -9.42
CA GLY A 21 1.33 10.29 -10.50
C GLY A 21 0.16 9.94 -11.39
N MET A 22 0.02 8.67 -11.73
CA MET A 22 -1.09 8.18 -12.54
C MET A 22 -2.45 8.38 -11.84
N VAL A 23 -2.50 8.15 -10.53
CA VAL A 23 -3.71 8.36 -9.75
C VAL A 23 -4.15 9.81 -9.82
N LYS A 24 -3.23 10.75 -9.62
CA LYS A 24 -3.55 12.18 -9.69
C LYS A 24 -4.01 12.60 -11.08
N ALA A 25 -3.28 12.19 -12.11
CA ALA A 25 -3.65 12.54 -13.49
C ALA A 25 -5.01 11.95 -13.87
N SER A 26 -5.23 10.68 -13.53
CA SER A 26 -6.51 10.01 -13.80
C SER A 26 -7.66 10.66 -13.05
N ALA A 27 -7.44 11.05 -11.79
CA ALA A 27 -8.44 11.71 -10.98
C ALA A 27 -8.88 13.04 -11.62
N LEU A 28 -7.92 13.83 -12.07
CA LEU A 28 -8.21 15.11 -12.73
C LEU A 28 -8.95 14.89 -14.05
N GLU A 29 -8.46 13.96 -14.86
CA GLU A 29 -9.03 13.68 -16.16
C GLU A 29 -10.46 13.18 -16.05
N LEU A 30 -10.73 12.30 -15.09
CA LEU A 30 -12.04 11.69 -14.92
C LEU A 30 -13.00 12.49 -14.04
N SER A 31 -12.53 13.56 -13.41
CA SER A 31 -13.38 14.40 -12.56
C SER A 31 -14.55 15.02 -13.30
N LYS A 32 -14.36 15.32 -14.59
CA LYS A 32 -15.43 15.87 -15.43
C LYS A 32 -16.61 14.91 -15.57
N ARG A 33 -16.33 13.62 -15.46
CA ARG A 33 -17.34 12.57 -15.52
C ARG A 33 -17.82 12.14 -14.14
N LYS A 34 -17.39 12.84 -13.08
CA LYS A 34 -17.71 12.52 -11.69
C LYS A 34 -17.23 11.14 -11.27
N ILE A 35 -16.10 10.71 -11.85
CA ILE A 35 -15.44 9.46 -11.49
C ILE A 35 -14.26 9.79 -10.59
N ARG A 36 -14.21 9.15 -9.43
CA ARG A 36 -13.14 9.31 -8.45
C ARG A 36 -12.08 8.22 -8.65
N VAL A 37 -10.83 8.58 -8.43
CA VAL A 37 -9.70 7.65 -8.52
C VAL A 37 -8.81 7.88 -7.31
N ASN A 38 -8.64 6.86 -6.50
CA ASN A 38 -7.78 6.89 -5.33
C ASN A 38 -6.92 5.63 -5.31
N ALA A 39 -5.83 5.66 -4.55
CA ALA A 39 -4.97 4.51 -4.38
C ALA A 39 -4.97 4.04 -2.93
N VAL A 40 -4.93 2.74 -2.74
CA VAL A 40 -4.69 2.12 -1.43
C VAL A 40 -3.35 1.42 -1.52
N LEU A 41 -2.46 1.74 -0.60
CA LEU A 41 -1.10 1.20 -0.55
C LEU A 41 -0.90 0.45 0.77
N PRO A 42 -1.18 -0.85 0.79
CA PRO A 42 -0.99 -1.63 2.00
C PRO A 42 0.49 -1.96 2.22
N GLY A 43 0.85 -2.18 3.47
CA GLY A 43 2.11 -2.79 3.82
C GLY A 43 2.04 -4.30 3.65
N VAL A 44 2.83 -5.03 4.44
CA VAL A 44 2.79 -6.50 4.40
C VAL A 44 1.56 -6.98 5.15
N VAL A 45 0.73 -7.74 4.45
CA VAL A 45 -0.53 -8.26 4.95
C VAL A 45 -0.47 -9.79 4.98
N ASN A 46 -0.98 -10.38 6.03
CA ASN A 46 -1.00 -11.82 6.19
C ASN A 46 -1.99 -12.46 5.22
N THR A 47 -1.45 -13.07 4.16
CA THR A 47 -2.20 -13.74 3.10
C THR A 47 -1.50 -15.05 2.78
N PRO A 48 -2.14 -15.97 2.03
CA PRO A 48 -1.45 -17.18 1.57
C PRO A 48 -0.16 -16.88 0.80
N MET A 49 -0.14 -15.80 0.02
CA MET A 49 1.07 -15.38 -0.70
C MET A 49 2.18 -14.98 0.28
N THR A 50 1.86 -14.23 1.32
CA THR A 50 2.81 -13.81 2.34
C THR A 50 3.33 -15.01 3.13
N GLU A 51 2.46 -15.94 3.50
CA GLU A 51 2.86 -17.17 4.17
C GLU A 51 3.84 -17.97 3.33
N LYS A 52 3.54 -18.11 2.04
CA LYS A 52 4.42 -18.79 1.10
C LYS A 52 5.78 -18.10 1.00
N LEU A 53 5.79 -16.79 0.89
CA LEU A 53 7.01 -16.00 0.83
C LEU A 53 7.84 -16.19 2.11
N PHE A 54 7.20 -16.11 3.26
CA PHE A 54 7.89 -16.27 4.56
C PHE A 54 8.44 -17.66 4.75
N SER A 55 7.83 -18.68 4.14
CA SER A 55 8.36 -20.05 4.21
C SER A 55 9.63 -20.23 3.36
N GLN A 56 9.89 -19.33 2.44
CA GLN A 56 11.02 -19.40 1.51
C GLN A 56 12.25 -18.59 1.97
N ILE A 57 12.13 -17.83 3.03
CA ILE A 57 13.22 -17.01 3.57
C ILE A 57 13.55 -17.45 4.99
N SER A 58 14.70 -16.98 5.52
CA SER A 58 15.12 -17.36 6.86
C SER A 58 14.21 -16.77 7.93
N ALA A 59 14.15 -17.41 9.09
CA ALA A 59 13.40 -16.90 10.23
C ALA A 59 13.87 -15.50 10.65
N ASN A 60 15.17 -15.24 10.57
CA ASN A 60 15.72 -13.92 10.88
C ASN A 60 15.18 -12.85 9.93
N ASN A 61 15.10 -13.16 8.63
CA ASN A 61 14.58 -12.23 7.65
C ASN A 61 13.10 -11.96 7.88
N VAL A 62 12.33 -12.98 8.26
CA VAL A 62 10.93 -12.81 8.62
C VAL A 62 10.78 -11.84 9.79
N GLU A 63 11.59 -12.03 10.83
CA GLU A 63 11.54 -11.17 12.02
C GLU A 63 11.94 -9.73 11.69
N GLU A 64 12.93 -9.54 10.80
CA GLU A 64 13.30 -8.20 10.34
C GLU A 64 12.14 -7.50 9.63
N ILE A 65 11.44 -8.22 8.75
CA ILE A 65 10.28 -7.67 8.04
C ILE A 65 9.20 -7.28 9.04
N LYS A 66 8.90 -8.15 10.00
CA LYS A 66 7.91 -7.84 11.05
C LYS A 66 8.30 -6.61 11.86
N ALA A 67 9.58 -6.50 12.19
CA ALA A 67 10.08 -5.38 12.98
C ALA A 67 9.98 -4.03 12.24
N MET A 68 9.95 -4.05 10.91
CA MET A 68 9.79 -2.84 10.11
C MET A 68 8.37 -2.29 10.15
N HIS A 69 7.44 -3.01 10.73
CA HIS A 69 6.05 -2.58 10.84
C HIS A 69 5.73 -2.31 12.32
N PRO A 70 5.73 -1.05 12.76
CA PRO A 70 5.48 -0.72 14.18
C PRO A 70 4.22 -1.33 14.76
N LEU A 71 3.15 -1.46 13.97
CA LEU A 71 1.92 -2.10 14.42
C LEU A 71 1.86 -3.59 14.06
N GLY A 72 2.95 -4.16 13.59
CA GLY A 72 3.00 -5.56 13.18
C GLY A 72 2.53 -5.78 11.75
N ILE A 73 2.50 -7.04 11.34
CA ILE A 73 1.99 -7.45 10.03
C ILE A 73 0.47 -7.28 10.03
N GLY A 74 -0.06 -6.72 8.96
CA GLY A 74 -1.51 -6.47 8.86
C GLY A 74 -2.31 -7.72 8.51
N GLU A 75 -3.61 -7.61 8.68
CA GLU A 75 -4.57 -8.61 8.24
C GLU A 75 -5.38 -8.03 7.08
N VAL A 76 -6.00 -8.88 6.30
CA VAL A 76 -6.88 -8.45 5.21
C VAL A 76 -7.96 -7.49 5.75
N SER A 77 -8.48 -7.79 6.94
CA SER A 77 -9.48 -6.95 7.61
C SER A 77 -8.97 -5.56 8.01
N ASP A 78 -7.68 -5.34 7.97
CA ASP A 78 -7.11 -4.01 8.22
C ASP A 78 -7.15 -3.13 6.98
N VAL A 79 -7.26 -3.71 5.81
CA VAL A 79 -7.24 -2.99 4.53
C VAL A 79 -8.63 -2.84 3.93
N VAL A 80 -9.43 -3.88 3.99
CA VAL A 80 -10.76 -3.94 3.35
C VAL A 80 -11.69 -2.78 3.76
N PRO A 81 -11.79 -2.39 5.04
CA PRO A 81 -12.69 -1.30 5.42
C PRO A 81 -12.40 0.02 4.72
N THR A 82 -11.13 0.34 4.46
CA THR A 82 -10.78 1.55 3.71
C THR A 82 -11.25 1.46 2.27
N ILE A 83 -11.10 0.29 1.66
CA ILE A 83 -11.57 0.08 0.29
C ILE A 83 -13.09 0.23 0.24
N GLU A 84 -13.80 -0.37 1.18
CA GLU A 84 -15.25 -0.24 1.27
C GLU A 84 -15.70 1.22 1.42
N PHE A 85 -15.01 1.97 2.26
CA PHE A 85 -15.27 3.40 2.42
C PHE A 85 -15.06 4.14 1.10
N LEU A 86 -13.98 3.85 0.40
CA LEU A 86 -13.63 4.57 -0.84
C LEU A 86 -14.57 4.28 -2.01
N ILE A 87 -15.20 3.12 -2.04
CA ILE A 87 -16.19 2.79 -3.08
C ILE A 87 -17.61 3.22 -2.69
N SER A 88 -17.79 3.73 -1.49
CA SER A 88 -19.10 4.16 -1.02
C SER A 88 -19.33 5.65 -1.27
N SER A 89 -20.58 6.07 -1.17
CA SER A 89 -20.93 7.49 -1.28
C SER A 89 -20.40 8.34 -0.12
N ASN A 90 -19.99 7.69 0.98
CA ASN A 90 -19.41 8.39 2.12
C ASN A 90 -18.09 9.07 1.79
N SER A 91 -17.42 8.64 0.73
CA SER A 91 -16.15 9.21 0.28
C SER A 91 -16.31 10.07 -0.99
N ARG A 92 -17.51 10.55 -1.29
CA ARG A 92 -17.82 11.23 -2.54
C ARG A 92 -16.95 12.46 -2.83
N TRP A 93 -16.35 13.06 -1.82
CA TRP A 93 -15.52 14.27 -1.93
C TRP A 93 -14.04 13.95 -1.99
N ILE A 94 -13.67 12.68 -2.09
CA ILE A 94 -12.29 12.20 -2.05
C ILE A 94 -11.89 11.68 -3.41
N THR A 95 -10.89 12.29 -4.03
CA THR A 95 -10.31 11.81 -5.29
C THR A 95 -8.84 12.22 -5.37
N GLY A 96 -8.04 11.45 -6.08
CA GLY A 96 -6.62 11.72 -6.29
C GLY A 96 -5.77 11.48 -5.05
N GLN A 97 -6.27 10.76 -4.06
CA GLN A 97 -5.58 10.57 -2.79
C GLN A 97 -4.96 9.20 -2.67
N ASN A 98 -3.94 9.11 -1.84
CA ASN A 98 -3.22 7.87 -1.54
C ASN A 98 -3.46 7.52 -0.09
N PHE A 99 -3.95 6.31 0.15
CA PHE A 99 -4.24 5.82 1.50
C PHE A 99 -3.24 4.75 1.85
N ILE A 100 -2.26 5.11 2.66
CA ILE A 100 -1.20 4.20 3.08
C ILE A 100 -1.68 3.48 4.33
N ILE A 101 -1.74 2.14 4.25
CA ILE A 101 -2.23 1.29 5.34
C ILE A 101 -1.16 0.23 5.59
N ASP A 102 -0.15 0.58 6.38
CA ASP A 102 1.06 -0.23 6.46
C ASP A 102 1.61 -0.39 7.90
N GLY A 103 0.78 -0.12 8.89
CA GLY A 103 1.19 -0.29 10.28
C GLY A 103 2.37 0.59 10.69
N GLY A 104 2.60 1.68 9.98
CA GLY A 104 3.68 2.61 10.29
C GLY A 104 4.97 2.37 9.53
N TYR A 105 4.98 1.41 8.61
CA TYR A 105 6.20 1.08 7.87
C TYR A 105 6.81 2.31 7.17
N SER A 106 6.00 3.11 6.51
CA SER A 106 6.50 4.19 5.65
C SER A 106 6.90 5.46 6.39
N ILE A 107 6.64 5.56 7.69
CA ILE A 107 6.95 6.77 8.47
C ILE A 107 8.28 6.69 9.21
N GLN A 108 9.03 5.64 9.01
CA GLN A 108 10.34 5.45 9.65
C GLN A 108 11.48 5.96 8.77
#